data_1a3c472451654e6c3a86fe0c7586edfb
#
_entry.id   1a3c472451654e6c3a86fe0c7586edfb
#
_cell.length_a   1.000
_cell.length_b   1.000
_cell.length_c   1.000
_cell.angle_alpha   90.00
_cell.angle_beta   90.00
_cell.angle_gamma   90.00
#
_symmetry.space_group_name_H-M   'P 1'
#
loop_
_entity.id
_entity.type
_entity.pdbx_description
1 polymer ?
#
loop_
_entity_poly.entity_id
_entity_poly.type
_entity_poly.pdbx_seq_one_letter_code
_entity_poly.pdbx_strand_id
1 'polypeptide(L)'
;MFGKTEMHVDLLPQIEGILAKRSRIAIKARGRILFVDPTEIVSVQAQGNYVLVRRNGGTELLRESMATVAEKLRSYGFVRIHRSIIINTLFVEEIVNLSSGDNIVRVKGGLEFPVSRTYKGNLHSITPLWIGTNGFRAEPRSALPR
;
A
#
# COMPACT_ATOMS: atom_id res chain seq x y z
N MET A 1 -35.82 -17.66 -16.02
CA MET A 1 -35.08 -17.76 -14.77
C MET A 1 -33.62 -18.17 -14.96
N PHE A 2 -33.36 -19.27 -15.63
CA PHE A 2 -31.99 -19.67 -15.92
C PHE A 2 -31.27 -18.65 -16.78
N GLY A 3 -31.96 -18.07 -17.74
CA GLY A 3 -31.35 -17.07 -18.60
C GLY A 3 -30.79 -15.87 -17.83
N LYS A 4 -31.46 -15.43 -16.77
CA LYS A 4 -30.98 -14.33 -15.97
C LYS A 4 -29.69 -14.71 -15.24
N THR A 5 -29.65 -15.92 -14.70
CA THR A 5 -28.47 -16.40 -13.99
C THR A 5 -27.30 -16.52 -14.94
N GLU A 6 -27.54 -17.07 -16.12
CA GLU A 6 -26.51 -17.22 -17.14
C GLU A 6 -26.00 -15.86 -17.61
N MET A 7 -26.89 -14.91 -17.84
CA MET A 7 -26.51 -13.57 -18.25
C MET A 7 -25.66 -12.89 -17.18
N HIS A 8 -26.03 -13.07 -15.92
CA HIS A 8 -25.28 -12.49 -14.84
C HIS A 8 -23.86 -13.06 -14.78
N VAL A 9 -23.71 -14.37 -14.92
CA VAL A 9 -22.41 -15.03 -14.93
C VAL A 9 -21.59 -14.58 -16.13
N ASP A 10 -22.23 -14.47 -17.32
CA ASP A 10 -21.54 -14.07 -18.53
C ASP A 10 -21.03 -12.64 -18.46
N LEU A 11 -21.74 -11.77 -17.77
CA LEU A 11 -21.36 -10.36 -17.67
C LEU A 11 -20.21 -10.14 -16.68
N LEU A 12 -20.07 -10.98 -15.66
CA LEU A 12 -19.06 -10.80 -14.62
C LEU A 12 -17.64 -10.71 -15.18
N PRO A 13 -17.19 -11.63 -16.06
CA PRO A 13 -15.84 -11.53 -16.61
C PRO A 13 -15.62 -10.24 -17.39
N GLN A 14 -16.64 -9.77 -18.10
CA GLN A 14 -16.53 -8.52 -18.86
C GLN A 14 -16.40 -7.33 -17.94
N ILE A 15 -17.20 -7.29 -16.88
CA ILE A 15 -17.16 -6.21 -15.88
C ILE A 15 -15.81 -6.22 -15.19
N GLU A 16 -15.32 -7.38 -14.79
CA GLU A 16 -14.02 -7.52 -14.16
C GLU A 16 -12.90 -7.02 -15.06
N GLY A 17 -12.97 -7.35 -16.34
CA GLY A 17 -11.99 -6.89 -17.32
C GLY A 17 -12.01 -5.37 -17.48
N ILE A 18 -13.19 -4.77 -17.50
CA ILE A 18 -13.33 -3.33 -17.60
C ILE A 18 -12.76 -2.66 -16.36
N LEU A 19 -13.10 -3.16 -15.17
CA LEU A 19 -12.62 -2.62 -13.91
C LEU A 19 -11.11 -2.75 -13.80
N ALA A 20 -10.54 -3.87 -14.21
CA ALA A 20 -9.11 -4.09 -14.19
C ALA A 20 -8.39 -3.07 -15.07
N LYS A 21 -8.92 -2.81 -16.27
CA LYS A 21 -8.32 -1.82 -17.16
C LYS A 21 -8.39 -0.41 -16.57
N ARG A 22 -9.51 -0.07 -15.93
CA ARG A 22 -9.66 1.24 -15.30
C ARG A 22 -8.79 1.40 -14.07
N SER A 23 -8.44 0.28 -13.43
CA SER A 23 -7.62 0.29 -12.23
C SER A 23 -6.14 0.39 -12.53
N ARG A 24 -5.72 0.22 -13.77
CA ARG A 24 -4.32 0.31 -14.11
C ARG A 24 -3.80 1.72 -13.95
N ILE A 25 -2.55 1.82 -13.53
CA ILE A 25 -1.86 3.08 -13.31
C ILE A 25 -0.86 3.27 -14.43
N ALA A 26 -0.83 4.47 -14.99
CA ALA A 26 0.18 4.83 -15.99
C ALA A 26 1.36 5.44 -15.25
N ILE A 27 2.54 4.87 -15.43
CA ILE A 27 3.78 5.36 -14.86
C ILE A 27 4.65 5.88 -15.99
N LYS A 28 4.93 7.17 -15.95
CA LYS A 28 5.80 7.78 -16.94
C LYS A 28 7.24 7.69 -16.47
N ALA A 29 7.93 6.67 -16.96
CA ALA A 29 9.34 6.47 -16.70
C ALA A 29 10.15 7.03 -17.87
N ARG A 30 11.48 6.86 -17.83
CA ARG A 30 12.34 7.36 -18.88
C ARG A 30 11.99 6.73 -20.23
N GLY A 31 11.59 7.59 -21.18
CA GLY A 31 11.38 7.18 -22.55
C GLY A 31 10.23 6.23 -22.79
N ARG A 32 9.39 6.00 -21.79
CA ARG A 32 8.26 5.08 -21.95
C ARG A 32 7.18 5.33 -20.91
N ILE A 33 6.00 4.86 -21.22
CA ILE A 33 4.89 4.89 -20.30
C ILE A 33 4.50 3.44 -20.04
N LEU A 34 4.48 3.05 -18.75
CA LEU A 34 4.11 1.72 -18.33
C LEU A 34 2.70 1.73 -17.77
N PHE A 35 1.95 0.72 -18.09
CA PHE A 35 0.63 0.52 -17.50
C PHE A 35 0.73 -0.65 -16.54
N VAL A 36 0.57 -0.38 -15.26
CA VAL A 36 0.73 -1.41 -14.23
C VAL A 36 -0.53 -1.51 -13.38
N ASP A 37 -0.77 -2.70 -12.90
CA ASP A 37 -1.83 -2.95 -11.95
C ASP A 37 -1.35 -2.47 -10.57
N PRO A 38 -2.17 -1.73 -9.81
CA PRO A 38 -1.76 -1.32 -8.46
C PRO A 38 -1.30 -2.47 -7.58
N THR A 39 -1.85 -3.67 -7.79
CA THR A 39 -1.46 -4.85 -7.01
C THR A 39 -0.02 -5.31 -7.30
N GLU A 40 0.59 -4.80 -8.36
CA GLU A 40 1.98 -5.12 -8.67
C GLU A 40 2.96 -4.20 -7.97
N ILE A 41 2.49 -3.07 -7.45
CA ILE A 41 3.36 -2.08 -6.80
C ILE A 41 3.47 -2.42 -5.32
N VAL A 42 4.70 -2.59 -4.85
CA VAL A 42 4.99 -2.95 -3.46
C VAL A 42 5.20 -1.70 -2.62
N SER A 43 6.01 -0.79 -3.11
CA SER A 43 6.36 0.41 -2.35
C SER A 43 6.83 1.53 -3.27
N VAL A 44 6.82 2.74 -2.74
CA VAL A 44 7.38 3.92 -3.39
C VAL A 44 8.28 4.60 -2.39
N GLN A 45 9.51 4.90 -2.79
CA GLN A 45 10.49 5.55 -1.93
C GLN A 45 11.05 6.80 -2.60
N ALA A 46 11.27 7.83 -1.81
CA ALA A 46 11.92 9.03 -2.31
C ALA A 46 13.39 8.76 -2.58
N GLN A 47 13.91 9.30 -3.66
CA GLN A 47 15.31 9.16 -4.03
C GLN A 47 15.74 10.46 -4.74
N GLY A 48 16.22 11.40 -3.95
CA GLY A 48 16.54 12.74 -4.46
C GLY A 48 15.29 13.43 -5.01
N ASN A 49 15.38 13.91 -6.23
CA ASN A 49 14.25 14.54 -6.92
C ASN A 49 13.36 13.54 -7.64
N TYR A 50 13.59 12.26 -7.40
CA TYR A 50 12.87 11.17 -8.04
C TYR A 50 12.17 10.32 -6.99
N VAL A 51 11.26 9.49 -7.44
CA VAL A 51 10.67 8.45 -6.63
C VAL A 51 10.98 7.11 -7.27
N LEU A 52 11.30 6.13 -6.44
CA LEU A 52 11.56 4.77 -6.86
C LEU A 52 10.32 3.94 -6.61
N VAL A 53 9.70 3.47 -7.67
CA VAL A 53 8.54 2.57 -7.57
C VAL A 53 9.05 1.15 -7.67
N ARG A 54 8.87 0.40 -6.58
CA ARG A 54 9.24 -1.02 -6.53
C ARG A 54 8.00 -1.82 -6.89
N ARG A 55 8.11 -2.61 -7.92
CA ARG A 55 7.01 -3.46 -8.36
C ARG A 55 7.49 -4.87 -8.61
N ASN A 56 6.56 -5.78 -8.77
CA ASN A 56 6.90 -7.16 -9.13
C ASN A 56 7.67 -7.13 -10.44
N GLY A 57 8.86 -7.72 -10.43
CA GLY A 57 9.68 -7.80 -11.62
C GLY A 57 10.61 -6.63 -11.85
N GLY A 58 10.65 -5.64 -10.94
CA GLY A 58 11.64 -4.58 -11.12
C GLY A 58 11.32 -3.30 -10.39
N THR A 59 12.07 -2.27 -10.74
CA THR A 59 11.91 -0.94 -10.17
C THR A 59 11.81 0.08 -11.30
N GLU A 60 11.10 1.16 -11.04
CA GLU A 60 10.99 2.27 -11.98
C GLU A 60 11.34 3.56 -11.24
N LEU A 61 12.14 4.37 -11.89
CA LEU A 61 12.53 5.67 -11.34
C LEU A 61 11.81 6.76 -12.13
N LEU A 62 11.05 7.59 -11.43
CA LEU A 62 10.30 8.65 -12.11
C LEU A 62 10.41 9.97 -11.35
N ARG A 63 10.21 11.05 -12.07
CA ARG A 63 10.28 12.38 -11.49
C ARG A 63 8.90 12.79 -11.02
N GLU A 64 8.72 12.71 -9.71
CA GLU A 64 7.46 13.06 -9.08
C GLU A 64 7.72 13.37 -7.61
N SER A 65 6.83 14.11 -6.97
CA SER A 65 6.95 14.36 -5.54
C SER A 65 6.23 13.26 -4.76
N MET A 66 6.73 12.97 -3.55
CA MET A 66 6.10 11.99 -2.69
C MET A 66 4.67 12.40 -2.32
N ALA A 67 4.43 13.69 -2.12
CA ALA A 67 3.10 14.18 -1.79
C ALA A 67 2.11 13.88 -2.92
N THR A 68 2.52 14.11 -4.16
CA THR A 68 1.68 13.85 -5.32
C THR A 68 1.41 12.35 -5.47
N VAL A 69 2.44 11.54 -5.32
CA VAL A 69 2.28 10.08 -5.42
C VAL A 69 1.36 9.56 -4.31
N ALA A 70 1.55 10.05 -3.08
CA ALA A 70 0.71 9.64 -1.96
C ALA A 70 -0.76 9.97 -2.22
N GLU A 71 -1.03 11.15 -2.75
CA GLU A 71 -2.39 11.57 -3.06
C GLU A 71 -3.01 10.70 -4.14
N LYS A 72 -2.26 10.45 -5.21
CA LYS A 72 -2.75 9.65 -6.33
C LYS A 72 -2.99 8.18 -5.97
N LEU A 73 -2.18 7.64 -5.08
CA LEU A 73 -2.27 6.22 -4.72
C LEU A 73 -3.16 5.93 -3.52
N ARG A 74 -3.64 6.96 -2.85
CA ARG A 74 -4.41 6.79 -1.62
C ARG A 74 -5.64 5.90 -1.81
N SER A 75 -6.37 6.10 -2.89
CA SER A 75 -7.60 5.33 -3.15
C SER A 75 -7.31 3.89 -3.58
N TYR A 76 -6.05 3.55 -3.82
CA TYR A 76 -5.67 2.21 -4.23
C TYR A 76 -5.11 1.37 -3.08
N GLY A 77 -5.27 1.82 -1.86
CA GLY A 77 -4.82 1.06 -0.70
C GLY A 77 -3.35 1.27 -0.35
N PHE A 78 -2.79 2.40 -0.74
CA PHE A 78 -1.43 2.76 -0.36
C PHE A 78 -1.45 3.70 0.83
N VAL A 79 -0.46 3.54 1.69
CA VAL A 79 -0.35 4.30 2.93
C VAL A 79 1.05 4.87 3.04
N ARG A 80 1.12 6.17 3.34
CA ARG A 80 2.40 6.81 3.61
C ARG A 80 2.79 6.56 5.06
N ILE A 81 3.95 5.96 5.27
CA ILE A 81 4.43 5.59 6.61
C ILE A 81 5.68 6.37 7.02
N HIS A 82 6.22 7.16 6.10
CA HIS A 82 7.40 7.95 6.31
C HIS A 82 7.38 9.05 5.25
N ARG A 83 8.04 10.18 5.52
CA ARG A 83 8.10 11.23 4.49
C ARG A 83 8.67 10.71 3.17
N SER A 84 9.47 9.66 3.23
CA SER A 84 10.14 9.09 2.07
C SER A 84 9.60 7.72 1.66
N ILE A 85 8.55 7.21 2.30
CA ILE A 85 8.10 5.84 2.06
C ILE A 85 6.58 5.76 2.02
N ILE A 86 6.10 5.17 0.94
CA ILE A 86 4.69 4.79 0.76
C ILE A 86 4.68 3.29 0.52
N ILE A 87 3.78 2.58 1.15
CA ILE A 87 3.66 1.13 1.00
C ILE A 87 2.28 0.76 0.50
N ASN A 88 2.22 -0.35 -0.22
CA ASN A 88 0.95 -0.96 -0.58
C ASN A 88 0.51 -1.85 0.59
N THR A 89 -0.63 -1.54 1.17
CA THR A 89 -1.13 -2.28 2.33
C THR A 89 -1.37 -3.76 2.03
N LEU A 90 -1.61 -4.09 0.76
CA LEU A 90 -1.82 -5.46 0.33
C LEU A 90 -0.63 -6.36 0.66
N PHE A 91 0.58 -5.80 0.67
CA PHE A 91 1.80 -6.57 0.89
C PHE A 91 2.27 -6.58 2.34
N VAL A 92 1.62 -5.86 3.22
CA VAL A 92 2.01 -5.81 4.63
C VAL A 92 1.75 -7.15 5.28
N GLU A 93 2.78 -7.73 5.88
CA GLU A 93 2.69 -9.00 6.58
C GLU A 93 2.76 -8.84 8.09
N GLU A 94 3.50 -7.85 8.54
CA GLU A 94 3.76 -7.72 9.97
C GLU A 94 4.15 -6.29 10.32
N ILE A 95 3.75 -5.85 11.48
CA ILE A 95 4.25 -4.61 12.04
C ILE A 95 4.90 -4.96 13.36
N VAL A 96 6.18 -4.60 13.46
CA VAL A 96 6.96 -4.88 14.66
C VAL A 96 6.99 -3.62 15.51
N ASN A 97 6.60 -3.77 16.77
CA ASN A 97 6.69 -2.68 17.74
C ASN A 97 7.99 -2.85 18.51
N LEU A 98 8.87 -1.88 18.40
CA LEU A 98 10.15 -1.89 19.10
C LEU A 98 9.99 -1.34 20.51
N SER A 99 10.88 -1.74 21.41
CA SER A 99 10.87 -1.26 22.79
C SER A 99 11.06 0.25 22.89
N SER A 100 11.67 0.87 21.89
CA SER A 100 11.82 2.31 21.79
C SER A 100 10.51 3.05 21.50
N GLY A 101 9.45 2.31 21.12
CA GLY A 101 8.21 2.90 20.66
C GLY A 101 8.14 3.07 19.16
N ASP A 102 9.23 2.81 18.47
CA ASP A 102 9.25 2.85 17.01
C ASP A 102 8.59 1.63 16.41
N ASN A 103 8.17 1.76 15.15
CA ASN A 103 7.53 0.68 14.43
C ASN A 103 8.26 0.41 13.13
N ILE A 104 8.26 -0.86 12.75
CA ILE A 104 8.80 -1.31 11.47
C ILE A 104 7.70 -2.09 10.76
N VAL A 105 7.48 -1.78 9.49
CA VAL A 105 6.54 -2.52 8.66
C VAL A 105 7.33 -3.50 7.82
N ARG A 106 6.96 -4.77 7.90
CA ARG A 106 7.53 -5.81 7.04
C ARG A 106 6.53 -6.16 5.97
N VAL A 107 7.00 -6.15 4.73
CA VAL A 107 6.16 -6.51 3.58
C VAL A 107 6.61 -7.87 3.04
N LYS A 108 5.75 -8.44 2.21
CA LYS A 108 6.02 -9.72 1.56
C LYS A 108 7.37 -9.68 0.86
N GLY A 109 8.16 -10.74 1.03
CA GLY A 109 9.51 -10.81 0.49
C GLY A 109 10.59 -10.39 1.47
N GLY A 110 10.21 -10.01 2.70
CA GLY A 110 11.17 -9.72 3.76
C GLY A 110 11.68 -8.29 3.81
N LEU A 111 11.20 -7.41 2.95
CA LEU A 111 11.57 -6.00 3.01
C LEU A 111 10.98 -5.35 4.25
N GLU A 112 11.75 -4.51 4.90
CA GLU A 112 11.32 -3.80 6.10
C GLU A 112 11.48 -2.30 5.92
N PHE A 113 10.51 -1.55 6.43
CA PHE A 113 10.51 -0.11 6.34
C PHE A 113 10.24 0.52 7.69
N PRO A 114 11.00 1.56 8.06
CA PRO A 114 10.73 2.29 9.28
C PRO A 114 9.48 3.15 9.14
N VAL A 115 8.77 3.31 10.24
CA VAL A 115 7.62 4.19 10.31
C VAL A 115 8.01 5.42 11.11
N SER A 116 7.82 6.60 10.52
CA SER A 116 8.12 7.83 11.26
C SER A 116 6.97 8.18 12.20
N ARG A 117 7.29 8.90 13.26
CA ARG A 117 6.29 9.30 14.26
C ARG A 117 5.17 10.12 13.63
N THR A 118 5.52 10.98 12.70
CA THR A 118 4.54 11.82 12.00
C THR A 118 3.47 11.01 11.30
N TYR A 119 3.85 9.87 10.75
CA TYR A 119 2.95 9.05 9.94
C TYR A 119 2.43 7.80 10.65
N LYS A 120 2.77 7.65 11.92
CA LYS A 120 2.38 6.46 12.69
C LYS A 120 0.88 6.24 12.69
N GLY A 121 0.11 7.31 12.76
CA GLY A 121 -1.35 7.20 12.75
C GLY A 121 -1.91 6.55 11.49
N ASN A 122 -1.17 6.63 10.39
CA ASN A 122 -1.62 6.05 9.13
C ASN A 122 -1.62 4.52 9.15
N LEU A 123 -0.95 3.91 10.12
CA LEU A 123 -0.92 2.45 10.25
C LEU A 123 -2.31 1.87 10.49
N HIS A 124 -3.21 2.65 11.07
CA HIS A 124 -4.58 2.20 11.31
C HIS A 124 -5.37 1.98 10.02
N SER A 125 -4.95 2.59 8.93
CA SER A 125 -5.63 2.42 7.64
C SER A 125 -5.17 1.20 6.86
N ILE A 126 -4.22 0.41 7.40
CA ILE A 126 -3.76 -0.80 6.73
C ILE A 126 -4.90 -1.81 6.63
N THR A 127 -5.71 -1.90 7.65
CA THR A 127 -6.87 -2.80 7.65
C THR A 127 -7.98 -2.19 8.50
N PRO A 128 -9.25 -2.40 8.13
CA PRO A 128 -10.36 -1.95 8.96
C PRO A 128 -10.63 -2.85 10.15
N LEU A 129 -10.07 -4.06 10.16
CA LEU A 129 -10.36 -5.03 11.20
C LEU A 129 -9.11 -5.35 12.02
N TRP A 130 -9.21 -5.13 13.33
CA TRP A 130 -8.15 -5.42 14.29
C TRP A 130 -8.68 -6.39 15.32
N ILE A 131 -7.86 -7.37 15.67
CA ILE A 131 -8.16 -8.35 16.71
C ILE A 131 -7.05 -8.26 17.74
N GLY A 132 -7.43 -8.22 19.01
CA GLY A 132 -6.48 -8.06 20.11
C GLY A 132 -6.61 -6.69 20.74
N THR A 133 -5.51 -6.17 21.24
CA THR A 133 -5.49 -4.84 21.86
C THR A 133 -5.53 -3.74 20.79
N ASN A 134 -5.46 -2.48 21.19
CA ASN A 134 -5.78 -1.33 20.34
C ASN A 134 -4.68 -0.97 19.34
N GLY A 135 -4.28 -1.89 18.49
CA GLY A 135 -3.37 -1.59 17.39
C GLY A 135 -2.09 -0.90 17.85
N PHE A 136 -1.84 0.30 17.33
CA PHE A 136 -0.61 1.04 17.62
C PHE A 136 -0.74 2.03 18.76
N ARG A 137 -1.89 2.05 19.40
CA ARG A 137 -2.08 2.90 20.54
C ARG A 137 -1.20 2.39 21.66
N ALA A 138 -0.38 3.28 22.21
CA ALA A 138 0.42 2.90 23.38
C ALA A 138 -0.53 2.52 24.50
N GLU A 139 -0.38 1.31 25.01
CA GLU A 139 -1.16 0.89 26.16
C GLU A 139 -0.63 1.63 27.38
N PRO A 140 -1.52 2.15 28.22
CA PRO A 140 -1.06 2.67 29.51
C PRO A 140 -0.38 1.54 30.27
N ARG A 141 0.71 1.84 30.94
CA ARG A 141 1.42 0.80 31.68
C ARG A 141 0.52 0.10 32.70
N SER A 142 -0.38 0.85 33.28
CA SER A 142 -1.35 0.28 34.23
C SER A 142 -2.31 -0.71 33.57
N ALA A 143 -2.48 -0.66 32.27
CA ALA A 143 -3.38 -1.57 31.54
C ALA A 143 -2.68 -2.83 31.06
N LEU A 144 -1.35 -2.92 31.18
CA LEU A 144 -0.62 -4.09 30.74
C LEU A 144 -0.86 -5.27 31.69
N PRO A 145 -0.93 -6.48 31.13
CA PRO A 145 -1.04 -7.67 31.98
C PRO A 145 0.13 -7.77 32.94
N ARG A 146 -0.13 -8.31 34.08
CA ARG A 146 0.90 -8.51 35.12
C ARG A 146 1.45 -9.92 35.06
#